data_20aacfb7c34c030b1a2f6cebbbae8454
#
_entry.id   20aacfb7c34c030b1a2f6cebbbae8454
#
_cell.length_a   1.000
_cell.length_b   1.000
_cell.length_c   1.000
_cell.angle_alpha   90.00
_cell.angle_beta   90.00
_cell.angle_gamma   90.00
#
_symmetry.space_group_name_H-M   'P 1'
#
loop_
_entity.id
_entity.type
_entity.pdbx_description
1 polymer ?
#
loop_
_entity_poly.entity_id
_entity_poly.type
_entity_poly.pdbx_seq_one_letter_code
_entity_poly.pdbx_strand_id
1 'polypeptide(L)'
;MMKKILYAGVLNVLCMSVLLACGKEDKVEEPVNEEEIVNVEIGEEETVKDWNEYDIVPQEVNFTATGELFWEQEGVAYGELVEIEYYSEVTGVNRKANVLLPAGYSEDKKYPVLYLLHGSEGDHNEWKRGEPLYTVGNAIHNGEAKEMIVVMPNVRARADDSAAPPDQNSIEHFYVFDNFINDLEKALMPYMEENYSIFTDREHTAIAGLSLGGRESIYIGRTLYDKFAYIGSFSPGPGIVEYKLGNLTEKGLFKAEELAFPEGFEPKVLMITEGDADSVVGNVPHIYHDLFTEAGVEHIYYTIKGGHDYTVWKRSLYAFIIEIF
;
A
#
# COMPACT_ATOMS: atom_id res chain seq x y z
N MET A 1 -21.39 -15.46 43.50
CA MET A 1 -21.12 -16.92 43.68
C MET A 1 -20.26 -17.36 42.52
N MET A 2 -19.02 -17.62 42.78
CA MET A 2 -17.97 -18.01 41.82
C MET A 2 -18.11 -19.49 41.44
N LYS A 3 -17.85 -19.85 40.20
CA LYS A 3 -17.28 -21.17 39.88
C LYS A 3 -16.17 -21.00 38.84
N LYS A 4 -14.94 -21.20 39.34
CA LYS A 4 -13.76 -21.46 38.49
C LYS A 4 -13.82 -22.90 38.03
N ILE A 5 -13.49 -23.12 36.74
CA ILE A 5 -13.18 -24.45 36.23
C ILE A 5 -11.73 -24.43 35.76
N LEU A 6 -10.88 -25.20 36.48
CA LEU A 6 -9.53 -25.56 36.06
C LEU A 6 -9.62 -26.75 35.11
N TYR A 7 -8.90 -26.69 33.99
CA TYR A 7 -8.52 -27.88 33.24
C TYR A 7 -7.01 -28.10 33.36
N ALA A 8 -6.66 -29.23 33.97
CA ALA A 8 -5.29 -29.75 33.98
C ALA A 8 -5.18 -30.79 32.86
N GLY A 9 -4.26 -30.54 31.92
CA GLY A 9 -3.90 -31.51 30.88
C GLY A 9 -2.64 -32.26 31.26
N VAL A 10 -2.76 -33.60 31.35
CA VAL A 10 -1.69 -34.53 31.69
C VAL A 10 -0.88 -34.88 30.43
N LEU A 11 0.41 -34.66 30.47
CA LEU A 11 1.36 -35.06 29.43
C LEU A 11 1.87 -36.49 29.74
N ASN A 12 1.54 -37.46 28.88
CA ASN A 12 2.08 -38.80 28.93
C ASN A 12 3.31 -38.91 28.03
N VAL A 13 4.47 -39.13 28.66
CA VAL A 13 5.71 -39.52 27.99
C VAL A 13 5.80 -41.03 28.01
N LEU A 14 5.87 -41.64 26.83
CA LEU A 14 6.12 -43.07 26.67
C LEU A 14 7.59 -43.29 26.34
N CYS A 15 8.34 -43.84 27.31
CA CYS A 15 9.69 -44.35 27.12
C CYS A 15 9.62 -45.75 26.52
N MET A 16 10.30 -45.99 25.41
CA MET A 16 10.58 -47.35 24.91
C MET A 16 12.09 -47.57 24.87
N SER A 17 12.55 -48.38 25.82
CA SER A 17 13.90 -48.92 25.90
C SER A 17 14.06 -50.16 25.00
N VAL A 18 15.10 -50.20 24.19
CA VAL A 18 15.59 -51.45 23.60
C VAL A 18 17.06 -51.58 23.95
N LEU A 19 17.35 -52.59 24.76
CA LEU A 19 18.70 -53.15 25.01
C LEU A 19 19.06 -54.08 23.87
N LEU A 20 20.30 -54.02 23.38
CA LEU A 20 21.07 -55.22 23.06
C LEU A 20 22.57 -54.92 22.91
N ALA A 21 23.33 -55.79 23.41
CA ALA A 21 24.65 -55.85 24.00
C ALA A 21 25.80 -56.06 23.01
N CYS A 22 26.99 -55.84 23.59
CA CYS A 22 28.29 -56.47 23.35
C CYS A 22 29.23 -55.93 22.28
N GLY A 23 30.41 -55.51 22.79
CA GLY A 23 31.70 -55.49 22.06
C GLY A 23 32.67 -54.46 22.61
N LYS A 24 33.61 -54.93 23.40
CA LYS A 24 34.75 -54.21 24.01
C LYS A 24 35.65 -53.61 22.93
N GLU A 25 36.18 -52.39 23.21
CA GLU A 25 37.62 -52.11 23.18
C GLU A 25 37.89 -50.70 23.74
N ASP A 26 38.83 -50.63 24.67
CA ASP A 26 39.30 -49.45 25.38
C ASP A 26 40.04 -48.51 24.40
N LYS A 27 39.70 -47.24 24.38
CA LYS A 27 40.62 -46.17 23.99
C LYS A 27 40.46 -44.98 24.95
N VAL A 28 41.64 -44.59 25.41
CA VAL A 28 41.98 -43.52 26.33
C VAL A 28 41.39 -42.21 25.83
N GLU A 29 40.62 -41.53 26.68
CA GLU A 29 40.18 -40.14 26.46
C GLU A 29 41.32 -39.18 26.81
N GLU A 30 41.75 -38.39 25.83
CA GLU A 30 42.51 -37.17 26.08
C GLU A 30 41.59 -36.04 26.54
N PRO A 31 42.02 -35.14 27.44
CA PRO A 31 41.18 -34.10 27.98
C PRO A 31 40.88 -33.05 26.89
N VAL A 32 39.62 -32.78 26.70
CA VAL A 32 39.11 -31.66 25.89
C VAL A 32 39.47 -30.35 26.57
N ASN A 33 40.24 -29.55 25.88
CA ASN A 33 40.69 -28.24 26.30
C ASN A 33 39.44 -27.28 26.35
N GLU A 34 39.03 -26.91 27.54
CA GLU A 34 38.11 -25.76 27.75
C GLU A 34 38.93 -24.49 27.51
N GLU A 35 38.76 -23.85 26.35
CA GLU A 35 38.94 -22.41 26.14
C GLU A 35 38.88 -22.06 24.65
N GLU A 36 37.68 -21.83 24.17
CA GLU A 36 37.39 -20.83 23.13
C GLU A 36 35.90 -20.48 23.19
N ILE A 37 35.59 -19.65 24.23
CA ILE A 37 34.36 -18.86 24.16
C ILE A 37 34.64 -17.78 23.12
N VAL A 38 34.26 -18.03 21.88
CA VAL A 38 34.14 -17.00 20.87
C VAL A 38 33.05 -16.06 21.37
N ASN A 39 33.45 -14.91 21.90
CA ASN A 39 32.54 -13.77 22.07
C ASN A 39 32.07 -13.39 20.67
N VAL A 40 30.91 -13.91 20.28
CA VAL A 40 30.10 -13.31 19.23
C VAL A 40 29.66 -11.97 19.82
N GLU A 41 30.26 -10.88 19.38
CA GLU A 41 29.68 -9.56 19.52
C GLU A 41 28.26 -9.68 18.96
N ILE A 42 27.27 -9.68 19.86
CA ILE A 42 25.86 -9.48 19.50
C ILE A 42 25.87 -8.07 18.94
N GLY A 43 25.75 -7.96 17.59
CA GLY A 43 25.55 -6.68 16.93
C GLY A 43 24.42 -5.96 17.62
N GLU A 44 24.55 -4.64 17.74
CA GLU A 44 23.55 -3.77 18.33
C GLU A 44 22.18 -4.23 17.84
N GLU A 45 21.27 -4.60 18.76
CA GLU A 45 19.87 -4.83 18.43
C GLU A 45 19.40 -3.55 17.72
N GLU A 46 19.12 -3.64 16.41
CA GLU A 46 18.41 -2.59 15.72
C GLU A 46 17.12 -2.37 16.52
N THR A 47 17.02 -1.24 17.19
CA THR A 47 15.85 -0.88 17.98
C THR A 47 14.69 -0.75 17.02
N VAL A 48 13.79 -1.75 17.05
CA VAL A 48 12.52 -1.72 16.30
C VAL A 48 11.83 -0.40 16.62
N LYS A 49 11.66 0.44 15.61
CA LYS A 49 10.96 1.72 15.77
C LYS A 49 9.54 1.45 16.26
N ASP A 50 9.18 1.91 17.46
CA ASP A 50 7.80 1.84 17.94
C ASP A 50 6.97 2.97 17.31
N TRP A 51 6.11 2.63 16.39
CA TRP A 51 5.24 3.57 15.68
C TRP A 51 4.30 4.34 16.63
N ASN A 52 4.09 3.84 17.87
CA ASN A 52 3.32 4.51 18.90
C ASN A 52 4.16 5.47 19.76
N GLU A 53 5.50 5.43 19.68
CA GLU A 53 6.41 6.29 20.44
C GLU A 53 6.80 7.58 19.71
N TYR A 54 6.40 7.73 18.44
CA TYR A 54 6.59 9.01 17.75
C TYR A 54 5.56 10.00 18.27
N ASP A 55 6.02 10.98 19.03
CA ASP A 55 5.23 12.18 19.27
C ASP A 55 4.74 12.70 17.93
N ILE A 56 3.43 12.95 17.83
CA ILE A 56 2.87 13.60 16.63
C ILE A 56 3.56 14.96 16.55
N VAL A 57 4.54 15.07 15.65
CA VAL A 57 5.18 16.34 15.37
C VAL A 57 4.24 17.09 14.44
N PRO A 58 3.56 18.16 14.91
CA PRO A 58 2.67 18.94 14.05
C PRO A 58 3.47 19.44 12.85
N GLN A 59 3.12 18.97 11.67
CA GLN A 59 3.71 19.46 10.43
C GLN A 59 2.99 20.76 10.00
N GLU A 60 3.74 21.71 9.48
CA GLU A 60 3.16 22.92 8.93
C GLU A 60 2.47 22.57 7.60
N VAL A 61 1.21 23.03 7.46
CA VAL A 61 0.45 22.87 6.20
C VAL A 61 1.20 23.58 5.07
N ASN A 62 1.63 22.82 4.09
CA ASN A 62 2.43 23.30 2.96
C ASN A 62 1.75 23.14 1.59
N PHE A 63 0.54 22.57 1.55
CA PHE A 63 -0.27 22.46 0.34
C PHE A 63 -1.72 22.87 0.58
N THR A 64 -2.26 23.70 -0.31
CA THR A 64 -3.66 24.14 -0.29
C THR A 64 -4.23 24.15 -1.71
N ALA A 65 -5.50 23.76 -1.83
CA ALA A 65 -6.27 23.87 -3.06
C ALA A 65 -7.63 24.51 -2.77
N THR A 66 -8.17 25.26 -3.72
CA THR A 66 -9.47 25.91 -3.57
C THR A 66 -10.58 24.87 -3.59
N GLY A 67 -11.65 25.11 -2.80
CA GLY A 67 -12.77 24.18 -2.69
C GLY A 67 -13.55 24.00 -4.02
N GLU A 68 -13.48 24.99 -4.90
CA GLU A 68 -14.19 24.99 -6.20
C GLU A 68 -13.72 23.83 -7.11
N LEU A 69 -12.47 23.41 -6.99
CA LEU A 69 -11.92 22.30 -7.76
C LEU A 69 -12.60 20.95 -7.49
N PHE A 70 -13.34 20.82 -6.40
CA PHE A 70 -13.93 19.55 -5.95
C PHE A 70 -15.43 19.44 -6.17
N TRP A 71 -16.03 20.36 -6.94
CA TRP A 71 -17.45 20.41 -7.23
C TRP A 71 -17.72 20.64 -8.69
N GLU A 72 -18.91 20.25 -9.14
CA GLU A 72 -19.39 20.54 -10.49
C GLU A 72 -19.32 22.04 -10.78
N GLN A 73 -18.78 22.41 -11.94
CA GLN A 73 -18.66 23.78 -12.41
C GLN A 73 -19.43 23.97 -13.72
N GLU A 74 -20.08 25.11 -13.86
CA GLU A 74 -20.81 25.46 -15.08
C GLU A 74 -19.83 25.62 -16.27
N GLY A 75 -20.19 25.01 -17.39
CA GLY A 75 -19.40 25.09 -18.63
C GLY A 75 -18.24 24.10 -18.72
N VAL A 76 -17.99 23.30 -17.68
CA VAL A 76 -16.99 22.22 -17.75
C VAL A 76 -17.61 20.97 -18.34
N ALA A 77 -16.94 20.39 -19.34
CA ALA A 77 -17.29 19.07 -19.87
C ALA A 77 -16.64 18.00 -18.99
N TYR A 78 -17.46 17.22 -18.33
CA TYR A 78 -16.99 16.09 -17.51
C TYR A 78 -16.99 14.80 -18.31
N GLY A 79 -16.15 13.86 -17.85
CA GLY A 79 -16.07 12.51 -18.38
C GLY A 79 -17.24 11.62 -17.95
N GLU A 80 -17.09 10.34 -18.17
CA GLU A 80 -18.08 9.31 -17.82
C GLU A 80 -17.47 8.32 -16.81
N LEU A 81 -18.25 7.98 -15.78
CA LEU A 81 -17.89 6.94 -14.81
C LEU A 81 -18.62 5.65 -15.18
N VAL A 82 -17.86 4.63 -15.57
CA VAL A 82 -18.37 3.32 -16.00
C VAL A 82 -17.96 2.26 -14.98
N GLU A 83 -18.91 1.43 -14.51
CA GLU A 83 -18.58 0.22 -13.74
C GLU A 83 -18.26 -0.91 -14.73
N ILE A 84 -17.12 -1.56 -14.53
CA ILE A 84 -16.68 -2.72 -15.31
C ILE A 84 -16.62 -3.98 -14.45
N GLU A 85 -16.69 -5.12 -15.10
CA GLU A 85 -16.47 -6.43 -14.51
C GLU A 85 -15.39 -7.17 -15.31
N TYR A 86 -14.39 -7.71 -14.62
CA TYR A 86 -13.30 -8.48 -15.21
C TYR A 86 -13.06 -9.77 -14.45
N TYR A 87 -12.73 -10.84 -15.15
CA TYR A 87 -12.39 -12.11 -14.52
C TYR A 87 -10.97 -12.09 -14.00
N SER A 88 -10.78 -12.48 -12.74
CA SER A 88 -9.47 -12.63 -12.10
C SER A 88 -9.14 -14.09 -11.88
N GLU A 89 -8.11 -14.59 -12.54
CA GLU A 89 -7.57 -15.93 -12.25
C GLU A 89 -6.96 -16.02 -10.85
N VAL A 90 -6.50 -14.89 -10.29
CA VAL A 90 -5.88 -14.81 -8.95
C VAL A 90 -6.91 -15.09 -7.86
N THR A 91 -8.13 -14.59 -8.01
CA THR A 91 -9.21 -14.77 -7.03
C THR A 91 -10.21 -15.86 -7.43
N GLY A 92 -10.21 -16.27 -8.71
CA GLY A 92 -11.12 -17.27 -9.28
C GLY A 92 -12.55 -16.77 -9.49
N VAL A 93 -12.77 -15.44 -9.46
CA VAL A 93 -14.10 -14.82 -9.62
C VAL A 93 -14.03 -13.58 -10.51
N ASN A 94 -15.22 -13.13 -10.97
CA ASN A 94 -15.34 -11.81 -11.57
C ASN A 94 -15.22 -10.75 -10.47
N ARG A 95 -14.44 -9.72 -10.77
CA ARG A 95 -14.19 -8.57 -9.90
C ARG A 95 -14.64 -7.28 -10.57
N LYS A 96 -14.87 -6.26 -9.76
CA LYS A 96 -15.38 -4.97 -10.23
C LYS A 96 -14.35 -3.85 -10.08
N ALA A 97 -14.42 -2.91 -11.01
CA ALA A 97 -13.76 -1.62 -10.92
C ALA A 97 -14.66 -0.53 -11.50
N ASN A 98 -14.45 0.72 -11.05
CA ASN A 98 -14.98 1.88 -11.73
C ASN A 98 -13.89 2.49 -12.62
N VAL A 99 -14.24 2.86 -13.83
CA VAL A 99 -13.37 3.51 -14.80
C VAL A 99 -13.93 4.90 -15.10
N LEU A 100 -13.16 5.93 -14.81
CA LEU A 100 -13.47 7.30 -15.20
C LEU A 100 -12.78 7.58 -16.53
N LEU A 101 -13.58 7.71 -17.57
CA LEU A 101 -13.14 8.14 -18.90
C LEU A 101 -13.09 9.67 -18.98
N PRO A 102 -12.11 10.28 -19.63
CA PRO A 102 -12.08 11.73 -19.82
C PRO A 102 -13.20 12.22 -20.72
N ALA A 103 -13.55 13.50 -20.63
CA ALA A 103 -14.54 14.11 -21.54
C ALA A 103 -14.13 13.93 -23.00
N GLY A 104 -15.06 13.42 -23.81
CA GLY A 104 -14.79 13.15 -25.23
C GLY A 104 -13.83 12.00 -25.48
N TYR A 105 -13.76 11.02 -24.59
CA TYR A 105 -12.99 9.78 -24.82
C TYR A 105 -13.25 9.20 -26.21
N SER A 106 -12.18 8.79 -26.89
CA SER A 106 -12.22 8.19 -28.22
C SER A 106 -11.20 7.06 -28.34
N GLU A 107 -11.55 5.99 -29.01
CA GLU A 107 -10.63 4.88 -29.32
C GLU A 107 -9.53 5.26 -30.32
N ASP A 108 -9.69 6.38 -31.05
CA ASP A 108 -8.69 6.89 -31.98
C ASP A 108 -7.47 7.55 -31.31
N LYS A 109 -7.53 7.75 -29.98
CA LYS A 109 -6.50 8.42 -29.17
C LYS A 109 -6.13 7.55 -27.99
N LYS A 110 -4.83 7.47 -27.66
CA LYS A 110 -4.37 6.79 -26.47
C LYS A 110 -4.31 7.72 -25.26
N TYR A 111 -4.61 7.17 -24.09
CA TYR A 111 -4.65 7.90 -22.82
C TYR A 111 -3.69 7.27 -21.81
N PRO A 112 -3.02 8.06 -20.96
CA PRO A 112 -2.35 7.56 -19.77
C PRO A 112 -3.37 7.06 -18.75
N VAL A 113 -2.92 6.20 -17.84
CA VAL A 113 -3.78 5.54 -16.86
C VAL A 113 -3.30 5.78 -15.43
N LEU A 114 -4.23 6.19 -14.57
CA LEU A 114 -4.06 6.25 -13.12
C LEU A 114 -4.88 5.13 -12.46
N TYR A 115 -4.22 4.18 -11.79
CA TYR A 115 -4.87 3.24 -10.88
C TYR A 115 -5.01 3.89 -9.51
N LEU A 116 -6.24 4.09 -9.03
CA LEU A 116 -6.57 4.86 -7.83
C LEU A 116 -7.19 3.95 -6.77
N LEU A 117 -6.42 3.64 -5.74
CA LEU A 117 -6.67 2.58 -4.77
C LEU A 117 -7.44 3.08 -3.54
N HIS A 118 -8.43 2.30 -3.09
CA HIS A 118 -9.22 2.58 -1.89
C HIS A 118 -8.52 2.14 -0.59
N GLY A 119 -9.06 2.55 0.56
CA GLY A 119 -8.56 2.20 1.87
C GLY A 119 -9.16 0.91 2.47
N SER A 120 -8.85 0.66 3.73
CA SER A 120 -9.18 -0.59 4.46
C SER A 120 -10.65 -0.98 4.40
N GLU A 121 -11.57 -0.02 4.57
CA GLU A 121 -13.02 -0.26 4.67
C GLU A 121 -13.74 -0.15 3.31
N GLY A 122 -13.02 0.22 2.25
CA GLY A 122 -13.61 0.54 0.96
C GLY A 122 -13.83 -0.66 0.03
N ASP A 123 -14.34 -0.34 -1.15
CA ASP A 123 -14.40 -1.18 -2.33
C ASP A 123 -14.20 -0.29 -3.59
N HIS A 124 -14.44 -0.82 -4.76
CA HIS A 124 -14.35 -0.05 -6.02
C HIS A 124 -15.24 1.22 -6.04
N ASN A 125 -16.17 1.39 -5.10
CA ASN A 125 -17.02 2.59 -5.01
C ASN A 125 -16.51 3.64 -4.02
N GLU A 126 -15.48 3.33 -3.21
CA GLU A 126 -15.07 4.25 -2.14
C GLU A 126 -14.68 5.62 -2.69
N TRP A 127 -13.90 5.67 -3.76
CA TRP A 127 -13.48 6.93 -4.36
C TRP A 127 -14.63 7.78 -4.94
N LYS A 128 -15.82 7.20 -5.20
CA LYS A 128 -17.00 7.99 -5.59
C LYS A 128 -17.35 9.06 -4.53
N ARG A 129 -17.07 8.78 -3.24
CA ARG A 129 -17.22 9.74 -2.14
C ARG A 129 -16.23 10.92 -2.25
N GLY A 130 -15.10 10.70 -2.91
CA GLY A 130 -14.09 11.69 -3.25
C GLY A 130 -14.41 12.52 -4.49
N GLU A 131 -15.46 12.14 -5.23
CA GLU A 131 -15.92 12.85 -6.44
C GLU A 131 -14.78 13.11 -7.44
N PRO A 132 -14.01 12.06 -7.82
CA PRO A 132 -12.86 12.22 -8.71
C PRO A 132 -13.26 12.76 -10.09
N LEU A 133 -14.51 12.55 -10.51
CA LEU A 133 -15.08 13.13 -11.73
C LEU A 133 -14.87 14.64 -11.79
N TYR A 134 -15.19 15.36 -10.68
CA TYR A 134 -15.04 16.81 -10.63
C TYR A 134 -13.59 17.21 -10.44
N THR A 135 -12.85 16.56 -9.52
CA THR A 135 -11.44 16.87 -9.26
C THR A 135 -10.60 16.75 -10.54
N VAL A 136 -10.72 15.61 -11.23
CA VAL A 136 -9.97 15.34 -12.48
C VAL A 136 -10.48 16.20 -13.63
N GLY A 137 -11.82 16.31 -13.80
CA GLY A 137 -12.43 17.09 -14.87
C GLY A 137 -12.11 18.57 -14.79
N ASN A 138 -12.15 19.17 -13.61
CA ASN A 138 -11.81 20.57 -13.41
C ASN A 138 -10.32 20.83 -13.66
N ALA A 139 -9.43 19.98 -13.17
CA ALA A 139 -7.99 20.09 -13.39
C ALA A 139 -7.63 20.00 -14.89
N ILE A 140 -8.28 19.09 -15.63
CA ILE A 140 -8.10 18.96 -17.08
C ILE A 140 -8.65 20.22 -17.79
N HIS A 141 -9.85 20.69 -17.42
CA HIS A 141 -10.45 21.88 -18.02
C HIS A 141 -9.58 23.13 -17.83
N ASN A 142 -8.97 23.27 -16.66
CA ASN A 142 -8.07 24.38 -16.35
C ASN A 142 -6.71 24.26 -17.06
N GLY A 143 -6.42 23.14 -17.72
CA GLY A 143 -5.12 22.87 -18.33
C GLY A 143 -4.00 22.54 -17.32
N GLU A 144 -4.38 22.18 -16.09
CA GLU A 144 -3.46 21.83 -15.00
C GLU A 144 -3.10 20.34 -15.01
N ALA A 145 -3.99 19.47 -15.51
CA ALA A 145 -3.76 18.04 -15.64
C ALA A 145 -3.94 17.55 -17.08
N LYS A 146 -3.34 16.42 -17.42
CA LYS A 146 -3.53 15.76 -18.70
C LYS A 146 -4.85 14.98 -18.74
N GLU A 147 -5.42 14.82 -19.94
CA GLU A 147 -6.51 13.86 -20.11
C GLU A 147 -5.99 12.45 -19.80
N MET A 148 -6.65 11.76 -18.87
CA MET A 148 -6.27 10.44 -18.41
C MET A 148 -7.49 9.58 -18.14
N ILE A 149 -7.31 8.26 -18.12
CA ILE A 149 -8.27 7.30 -17.60
C ILE A 149 -7.93 7.03 -16.13
N VAL A 150 -8.93 7.07 -15.24
CA VAL A 150 -8.72 6.71 -13.81
C VAL A 150 -9.48 5.42 -13.53
N VAL A 151 -8.75 4.41 -13.05
CA VAL A 151 -9.28 3.08 -12.73
C VAL A 151 -9.32 2.91 -11.23
N MET A 152 -10.49 2.67 -10.66
CA MET A 152 -10.75 2.51 -9.23
C MET A 152 -11.21 1.07 -8.95
N PRO A 153 -10.28 0.14 -8.73
CA PRO A 153 -10.60 -1.27 -8.47
C PRO A 153 -11.01 -1.51 -7.02
N ASN A 154 -11.53 -2.71 -6.72
CA ASN A 154 -11.48 -3.24 -5.36
C ASN A 154 -10.08 -3.79 -5.09
N VAL A 155 -9.38 -3.24 -4.08
CA VAL A 155 -7.99 -3.59 -3.75
C VAL A 155 -7.91 -4.90 -2.96
N ARG A 156 -8.99 -5.39 -2.36
CA ARG A 156 -8.99 -6.66 -1.66
C ARG A 156 -9.04 -7.84 -2.64
N ALA A 157 -7.87 -8.39 -2.97
CA ALA A 157 -7.75 -9.48 -3.95
C ALA A 157 -8.07 -10.84 -3.33
N ARG A 158 -9.36 -11.10 -3.13
CA ARG A 158 -9.94 -12.38 -2.66
C ARG A 158 -11.25 -12.66 -3.37
N ALA A 159 -11.78 -13.90 -3.22
CA ALA A 159 -13.03 -14.31 -3.86
C ALA A 159 -14.27 -13.55 -3.35
N ASP A 160 -14.25 -13.08 -2.10
CA ASP A 160 -15.29 -12.20 -1.56
C ASP A 160 -14.96 -10.74 -1.86
N ASP A 161 -15.66 -10.16 -2.83
CA ASP A 161 -15.47 -8.77 -3.30
C ASP A 161 -16.36 -7.76 -2.55
N SER A 162 -16.94 -8.13 -1.41
CA SER A 162 -17.82 -7.28 -0.60
C SER A 162 -17.04 -6.14 0.07
N ALA A 163 -17.74 -5.02 0.33
CA ALA A 163 -17.20 -3.92 1.12
C ALA A 163 -17.14 -4.26 2.62
N ALA A 164 -16.31 -3.52 3.37
CA ALA A 164 -16.25 -3.53 4.84
C ALA A 164 -16.25 -4.95 5.46
N PRO A 165 -15.26 -5.79 5.18
CA PRO A 165 -15.19 -7.12 5.74
C PRO A 165 -15.04 -7.06 7.28
N PRO A 166 -15.54 -8.06 8.02
CA PRO A 166 -15.52 -8.05 9.48
C PRO A 166 -14.12 -8.15 10.09
N ASP A 167 -13.13 -8.54 9.30
CA ASP A 167 -11.73 -8.75 9.67
C ASP A 167 -10.78 -7.60 9.30
N GLN A 168 -11.31 -6.43 8.99
CA GLN A 168 -10.56 -5.26 8.47
C GLN A 168 -9.38 -4.78 9.34
N ASN A 169 -9.33 -5.18 10.62
CA ASN A 169 -8.24 -4.86 11.54
C ASN A 169 -7.31 -6.07 11.80
N SER A 170 -7.45 -7.15 11.03
CA SER A 170 -6.59 -8.33 11.15
C SER A 170 -5.40 -8.27 10.20
N ILE A 171 -4.36 -9.05 10.50
CA ILE A 171 -3.21 -9.18 9.61
C ILE A 171 -3.60 -9.85 8.28
N GLU A 172 -4.59 -10.75 8.30
CA GLU A 172 -5.11 -11.41 7.10
C GLU A 172 -5.72 -10.40 6.13
N HIS A 173 -6.30 -9.30 6.64
CA HIS A 173 -6.80 -8.22 5.82
C HIS A 173 -5.67 -7.50 5.06
N PHE A 174 -4.53 -7.26 5.71
CA PHE A 174 -3.34 -6.73 5.04
C PHE A 174 -2.86 -7.65 3.93
N TYR A 175 -2.78 -8.97 4.17
CA TYR A 175 -2.36 -9.93 3.14
C TYR A 175 -3.30 -9.98 1.92
N VAL A 176 -4.58 -9.69 2.12
CA VAL A 176 -5.56 -9.60 1.02
C VAL A 176 -5.32 -8.35 0.18
N PHE A 177 -4.91 -7.24 0.79
CA PHE A 177 -4.44 -6.05 0.07
C PHE A 177 -3.11 -6.32 -0.63
N ASP A 178 -2.13 -6.91 0.05
CA ASP A 178 -0.83 -7.25 -0.54
C ASP A 178 -0.97 -8.16 -1.78
N ASN A 179 -2.00 -9.03 -1.80
CA ASN A 179 -2.28 -9.88 -2.96
C ASN A 179 -2.80 -9.10 -4.18
N PHE A 180 -3.21 -7.84 -4.03
CA PHE A 180 -3.72 -7.05 -5.13
C PHE A 180 -2.68 -6.82 -6.25
N ILE A 181 -1.41 -6.78 -5.93
CA ILE A 181 -0.35 -6.68 -6.95
C ILE A 181 -0.47 -7.79 -8.00
N ASN A 182 -0.84 -9.02 -7.58
CA ASN A 182 -1.04 -10.14 -8.49
C ASN A 182 -2.30 -9.97 -9.35
N ASP A 183 -3.40 -9.49 -8.78
CA ASP A 183 -4.64 -9.25 -9.50
C ASP A 183 -4.50 -8.08 -10.49
N LEU A 184 -3.83 -7.01 -10.06
CA LEU A 184 -3.54 -5.86 -10.90
C LEU A 184 -2.72 -6.26 -12.13
N GLU A 185 -1.60 -6.95 -11.92
CA GLU A 185 -0.67 -7.29 -13.00
C GLU A 185 -1.22 -8.37 -13.93
N LYS A 186 -1.92 -9.38 -13.40
CA LYS A 186 -2.32 -10.58 -14.17
C LYS A 186 -3.73 -10.52 -14.72
N ALA A 187 -4.59 -9.64 -14.17
CA ALA A 187 -5.99 -9.57 -14.58
C ALA A 187 -6.43 -8.16 -14.98
N LEU A 188 -6.32 -7.17 -14.09
CA LEU A 188 -6.88 -5.84 -14.34
C LEU A 188 -6.12 -5.06 -15.43
N MET A 189 -4.78 -5.00 -15.37
CA MET A 189 -4.00 -4.30 -16.40
C MET A 189 -4.21 -4.91 -17.79
N PRO A 190 -4.13 -6.25 -17.99
CA PRO A 190 -4.45 -6.86 -19.28
C PRO A 190 -5.87 -6.57 -19.75
N TYR A 191 -6.86 -6.58 -18.84
CA TYR A 191 -8.23 -6.23 -19.19
C TYR A 191 -8.34 -4.77 -19.70
N MET A 192 -7.66 -3.84 -19.03
CA MET A 192 -7.64 -2.43 -19.45
C MET A 192 -6.96 -2.26 -20.81
N GLU A 193 -5.86 -2.95 -21.07
CA GLU A 193 -5.13 -2.92 -22.34
C GLU A 193 -5.96 -3.48 -23.51
N GLU A 194 -6.79 -4.49 -23.26
CA GLU A 194 -7.65 -5.11 -24.27
C GLU A 194 -8.90 -4.27 -24.59
N ASN A 195 -9.47 -3.57 -23.59
CA ASN A 195 -10.80 -2.97 -23.70
C ASN A 195 -10.79 -1.44 -23.81
N TYR A 196 -9.64 -0.79 -23.57
CA TYR A 196 -9.53 0.67 -23.59
C TYR A 196 -8.31 1.14 -24.40
N SER A 197 -8.44 2.30 -25.03
CA SER A 197 -7.34 2.89 -25.81
C SER A 197 -6.35 3.60 -24.90
N ILE A 198 -5.42 2.84 -24.31
CA ILE A 198 -4.44 3.32 -23.33
C ILE A 198 -3.00 3.15 -23.83
N PHE A 199 -2.09 3.96 -23.28
CA PHE A 199 -0.68 3.65 -23.33
C PHE A 199 -0.39 2.50 -22.35
N THR A 200 0.61 1.66 -22.68
CA THR A 200 0.97 0.48 -21.88
C THR A 200 2.39 0.55 -21.35
N ASP A 201 3.05 1.68 -21.53
CA ASP A 201 4.40 1.91 -21.06
C ASP A 201 4.41 2.61 -19.70
N ARG A 202 5.53 2.47 -19.00
CA ARG A 202 5.78 3.02 -17.68
C ARG A 202 5.52 4.52 -17.59
N GLU A 203 5.89 5.25 -18.63
CA GLU A 203 5.85 6.72 -18.67
C GLU A 203 4.41 7.29 -18.72
N HIS A 204 3.44 6.41 -18.99
CA HIS A 204 2.01 6.76 -19.06
C HIS A 204 1.17 5.97 -18.04
N THR A 205 1.81 5.39 -17.02
CA THR A 205 1.12 4.59 -16.02
C THR A 205 1.44 5.11 -14.62
N ALA A 206 0.39 5.42 -13.86
CA ALA A 206 0.44 5.92 -12.50
C ALA A 206 -0.36 5.03 -11.54
N ILE A 207 0.05 5.00 -10.29
CA ILE A 207 -0.68 4.37 -9.19
C ILE A 207 -0.75 5.33 -8.01
N ALA A 208 -1.93 5.48 -7.42
CA ALA A 208 -2.09 6.27 -6.20
C ALA A 208 -3.20 5.67 -5.34
N GLY A 209 -3.25 6.04 -4.06
CA GLY A 209 -4.30 5.56 -3.18
C GLY A 209 -4.33 6.23 -1.83
N LEU A 210 -5.41 5.99 -1.09
CA LEU A 210 -5.62 6.53 0.26
C LEU A 210 -5.44 5.44 1.33
N SER A 211 -4.93 5.79 2.51
CA SER A 211 -4.83 4.89 3.65
C SER A 211 -4.08 3.58 3.31
N LEU A 212 -4.68 2.38 3.47
CA LEU A 212 -4.07 1.13 2.99
C LEU A 212 -3.82 1.15 1.48
N GLY A 213 -4.68 1.77 0.67
CA GLY A 213 -4.40 1.96 -0.76
C GLY A 213 -3.18 2.84 -1.02
N GLY A 214 -2.89 3.81 -0.14
CA GLY A 214 -1.65 4.59 -0.18
C GLY A 214 -0.41 3.75 0.12
N ARG A 215 -0.50 2.86 1.13
CA ARG A 215 0.52 1.85 1.40
C ARG A 215 0.74 0.93 0.18
N GLU A 216 -0.36 0.41 -0.40
CA GLU A 216 -0.29 -0.46 -1.58
C GLU A 216 0.32 0.25 -2.79
N SER A 217 0.08 1.55 -2.95
CA SER A 217 0.66 2.32 -4.05
C SER A 217 2.20 2.38 -3.95
N ILE A 218 2.75 2.54 -2.74
CA ILE A 218 4.20 2.44 -2.51
C ILE A 218 4.69 1.02 -2.81
N TYR A 219 4.01 0.01 -2.25
CA TYR A 219 4.38 -1.40 -2.42
C TYR A 219 4.42 -1.82 -3.89
N ILE A 220 3.32 -1.57 -4.60
CA ILE A 220 3.17 -1.97 -6.01
C ILE A 220 4.12 -1.16 -6.89
N GLY A 221 4.16 0.17 -6.72
CA GLY A 221 5.03 1.04 -7.52
C GLY A 221 6.51 0.74 -7.34
N ARG A 222 6.93 0.36 -6.10
CA ARG A 222 8.32 -0.06 -5.84
C ARG A 222 8.62 -1.47 -6.35
N THR A 223 7.66 -2.38 -6.33
CA THR A 223 7.84 -3.76 -6.81
C THR A 223 7.78 -3.85 -8.32
N LEU A 224 6.80 -3.19 -8.94
CA LEU A 224 6.60 -3.12 -10.40
C LEU A 224 7.15 -1.79 -10.96
N TYR A 225 8.37 -1.44 -10.57
CA TYR A 225 9.03 -0.17 -10.96
C TYR A 225 9.16 -0.01 -12.48
N ASP A 226 9.16 -1.10 -13.23
CA ASP A 226 9.19 -1.12 -14.69
C ASP A 226 7.83 -0.81 -15.33
N LYS A 227 6.76 -0.78 -14.55
CA LYS A 227 5.39 -0.49 -15.00
C LYS A 227 4.87 0.88 -14.56
N PHE A 228 5.38 1.43 -13.47
CA PHE A 228 4.88 2.67 -12.87
C PHE A 228 5.97 3.75 -12.78
N ALA A 229 5.77 4.90 -13.46
CA ALA A 229 6.63 6.06 -13.31
C ALA A 229 6.16 7.05 -12.24
N TYR A 230 4.90 6.94 -11.80
CA TYR A 230 4.26 7.89 -10.90
C TYR A 230 3.56 7.15 -9.76
N ILE A 231 3.88 7.53 -8.53
CA ILE A 231 3.40 6.88 -7.30
C ILE A 231 2.85 7.94 -6.37
N GLY A 232 1.58 7.85 -5.99
CA GLY A 232 0.92 8.73 -5.03
C GLY A 232 0.45 7.96 -3.78
N SER A 233 0.82 8.44 -2.61
CA SER A 233 0.52 7.80 -1.34
C SER A 233 -0.14 8.79 -0.39
N PHE A 234 -1.45 8.67 -0.18
CA PHE A 234 -2.27 9.65 0.52
C PHE A 234 -2.64 9.13 1.91
N SER A 235 -2.11 9.76 2.96
CA SER A 235 -2.26 9.31 4.35
C SER A 235 -2.03 7.79 4.48
N PRO A 236 -0.88 7.25 4.03
CA PRO A 236 -0.65 5.81 3.99
C PRO A 236 -0.75 5.14 5.35
N GLY A 237 -1.29 3.93 5.36
CA GLY A 237 -1.24 3.03 6.51
C GLY A 237 0.17 2.45 6.74
N PRO A 238 0.42 1.82 7.91
CA PRO A 238 1.69 1.17 8.25
C PRO A 238 1.92 -0.12 7.43
N GLY A 239 3.17 -0.61 7.41
CA GLY A 239 3.52 -1.93 6.90
C GLY A 239 4.39 -1.94 5.65
N ILE A 240 4.89 -0.80 5.18
CA ILE A 240 5.93 -0.78 4.13
C ILE A 240 7.24 -1.34 4.70
N VAL A 241 7.61 -0.95 5.92
CA VAL A 241 8.70 -1.54 6.69
C VAL A 241 8.14 -2.18 7.96
N GLU A 242 8.98 -2.87 8.73
CA GLU A 242 8.59 -3.47 10.00
C GLU A 242 7.79 -2.48 10.87
N TYR A 243 6.71 -2.94 11.48
CA TYR A 243 5.79 -2.12 12.25
C TYR A 243 5.14 -2.89 13.40
N LYS A 244 4.54 -2.19 14.35
CA LYS A 244 3.77 -2.80 15.43
C LYS A 244 2.27 -2.74 15.12
N LEU A 245 1.62 -3.87 15.35
CA LEU A 245 0.16 -3.99 15.34
C LEU A 245 -0.29 -4.43 16.75
N GLY A 246 -0.68 -3.48 17.58
CA GLY A 246 -0.91 -3.71 19.02
C GLY A 246 0.37 -4.11 19.72
N ASN A 247 0.42 -5.33 20.28
CA ASN A 247 1.61 -5.88 20.97
C ASN A 247 2.48 -6.78 20.07
N LEU A 248 2.13 -6.91 18.79
CA LEU A 248 2.84 -7.74 17.81
C LEU A 248 3.75 -6.86 16.96
N THR A 249 4.96 -7.34 16.72
CA THR A 249 5.82 -6.77 15.69
C THR A 249 5.61 -7.56 14.41
N GLU A 250 5.21 -6.86 13.36
CA GLU A 250 4.92 -7.42 12.05
C GLU A 250 6.00 -7.01 11.05
N LYS A 251 6.41 -7.95 10.23
CA LYS A 251 7.35 -7.65 9.15
C LYS A 251 6.68 -6.73 8.13
N GLY A 252 7.40 -5.70 7.72
CA GLY A 252 7.01 -4.90 6.57
C GLY A 252 7.16 -5.65 5.25
N LEU A 253 6.70 -5.02 4.19
CA LEU A 253 6.85 -5.52 2.82
C LEU A 253 8.30 -5.40 2.32
N PHE A 254 9.05 -4.44 2.85
CA PHE A 254 10.45 -4.18 2.54
C PHE A 254 11.25 -3.98 3.83
N LYS A 255 12.55 -4.19 3.74
CA LYS A 255 13.49 -3.58 4.67
C LYS A 255 13.79 -2.15 4.23
N ALA A 256 14.25 -1.29 5.16
CA ALA A 256 14.55 0.11 4.84
C ALA A 256 15.55 0.26 3.68
N GLU A 257 16.59 -0.59 3.65
CA GLU A 257 17.60 -0.61 2.58
C GLU A 257 17.08 -1.04 1.20
N GLU A 258 15.86 -1.63 1.14
CA GLU A 258 15.22 -2.08 -0.10
C GLU A 258 14.30 -1.02 -0.72
N LEU A 259 14.15 0.15 -0.10
CA LEU A 259 13.26 1.21 -0.59
C LEU A 259 13.81 1.95 -1.81
N ALA A 260 15.12 2.00 -1.99
CA ALA A 260 15.74 2.59 -3.18
C ALA A 260 15.29 1.88 -4.46
N PHE A 261 15.05 2.64 -5.51
CA PHE A 261 14.70 2.11 -6.83
C PHE A 261 15.96 1.67 -7.59
N PRO A 262 15.85 0.68 -8.50
CA PRO A 262 16.95 0.34 -9.40
C PRO A 262 17.34 1.53 -10.28
N GLU A 263 18.64 1.65 -10.58
CA GLU A 263 19.18 2.71 -11.44
C GLU A 263 18.43 2.79 -12.79
N GLY A 264 17.95 3.97 -13.15
CA GLY A 264 17.18 4.23 -14.35
C GLY A 264 15.68 3.89 -14.26
N PHE A 265 15.23 3.47 -13.08
CA PHE A 265 13.81 3.20 -12.78
C PHE A 265 13.29 4.02 -11.59
N GLU A 266 13.99 5.05 -11.20
CA GLU A 266 13.49 6.00 -10.23
C GLU A 266 12.10 6.53 -10.67
N PRO A 267 11.14 6.71 -9.76
CA PRO A 267 9.86 7.30 -10.12
C PRO A 267 10.07 8.74 -10.59
N LYS A 268 9.32 9.16 -11.61
CA LYS A 268 9.27 10.57 -12.02
C LYS A 268 8.59 11.43 -10.97
N VAL A 269 7.58 10.86 -10.30
CA VAL A 269 6.93 11.44 -9.14
C VAL A 269 6.68 10.32 -8.13
N LEU A 270 7.23 10.46 -6.95
CA LEU A 270 6.78 9.80 -5.73
C LEU A 270 6.23 10.89 -4.82
N MET A 271 4.94 10.85 -4.50
CA MET A 271 4.28 11.82 -3.64
C MET A 271 3.71 11.15 -2.41
N ILE A 272 4.02 11.68 -1.24
CA ILE A 272 3.44 11.29 0.03
C ILE A 272 2.67 12.49 0.58
N THR A 273 1.45 12.28 1.05
CA THR A 273 0.66 13.34 1.70
C THR A 273 0.11 12.88 3.03
N GLU A 274 -0.16 13.83 3.92
CA GLU A 274 -0.81 13.58 5.20
C GLU A 274 -1.79 14.70 5.56
N GLY A 275 -2.70 14.42 6.50
CA GLY A 275 -3.49 15.45 7.16
C GLY A 275 -2.79 15.97 8.43
N ASP A 276 -2.80 17.29 8.67
CA ASP A 276 -2.19 17.92 9.86
C ASP A 276 -2.85 17.50 11.19
N ALA A 277 -4.00 16.82 11.12
CA ALA A 277 -4.76 16.32 12.25
C ALA A 277 -5.18 14.84 12.06
N ASP A 278 -4.43 14.09 11.26
CA ASP A 278 -4.70 12.67 11.01
C ASP A 278 -4.29 11.82 12.21
N SER A 279 -5.27 11.39 13.01
CA SER A 279 -5.06 10.54 14.19
C SER A 279 -5.19 9.05 13.91
N VAL A 280 -5.51 8.65 12.68
CA VAL A 280 -5.69 7.24 12.30
C VAL A 280 -4.36 6.61 11.93
N VAL A 281 -3.60 7.26 11.06
CA VAL A 281 -2.27 6.78 10.65
C VAL A 281 -1.14 7.49 11.40
N GLY A 282 -1.46 8.55 12.14
CA GLY A 282 -0.48 9.29 12.95
C GLY A 282 0.72 9.73 12.12
N ASN A 283 1.93 9.40 12.58
CA ASN A 283 3.18 9.80 11.95
C ASN A 283 3.64 8.87 10.80
N VAL A 284 2.87 7.86 10.42
CA VAL A 284 3.29 6.90 9.38
C VAL A 284 3.72 7.59 8.07
N PRO A 285 2.99 8.57 7.53
CA PRO A 285 3.41 9.26 6.32
C PRO A 285 4.75 9.99 6.48
N HIS A 286 4.98 10.63 7.64
CA HIS A 286 6.24 11.31 7.96
C HIS A 286 7.41 10.33 8.04
N ILE A 287 7.19 9.17 8.65
CA ILE A 287 8.21 8.11 8.72
C ILE A 287 8.59 7.62 7.31
N TYR A 288 7.62 7.47 6.41
CA TYR A 288 7.93 7.11 5.02
C TYR A 288 8.70 8.22 4.29
N HIS A 289 8.37 9.50 4.57
CA HIS A 289 9.17 10.63 4.10
C HIS A 289 10.63 10.52 4.56
N ASP A 290 10.88 10.26 5.85
CA ASP A 290 12.22 10.11 6.39
C ASP A 290 12.96 8.93 5.75
N LEU A 291 12.31 7.76 5.64
CA LEU A 291 12.89 6.56 5.05
C LEU A 291 13.27 6.76 3.58
N PHE A 292 12.42 7.40 2.78
CA PHE A 292 12.77 7.69 1.38
C PHE A 292 13.87 8.75 1.27
N THR A 293 13.92 9.71 2.20
CA THR A 293 15.03 10.66 2.31
C THR A 293 16.34 9.94 2.62
N GLU A 294 16.35 9.05 3.61
CA GLU A 294 17.51 8.22 3.99
C GLU A 294 17.95 7.29 2.84
N ALA A 295 16.99 6.74 2.09
CA ALA A 295 17.25 5.91 0.91
C ALA A 295 17.72 6.70 -0.32
N GLY A 296 17.76 8.03 -0.25
CA GLY A 296 18.14 8.92 -1.37
C GLY A 296 17.13 8.95 -2.51
N VAL A 297 15.86 8.63 -2.25
CA VAL A 297 14.78 8.67 -3.23
C VAL A 297 14.15 10.06 -3.25
N GLU A 298 14.22 10.73 -4.41
CA GLU A 298 13.56 12.02 -4.59
C GLU A 298 12.03 11.86 -4.52
N HIS A 299 11.38 12.67 -3.70
CA HIS A 299 9.93 12.61 -3.52
C HIS A 299 9.34 13.94 -3.04
N ILE A 300 8.03 14.10 -3.24
CA ILE A 300 7.23 15.24 -2.79
C ILE A 300 6.53 14.84 -1.50
N TYR A 301 6.61 15.71 -0.49
CA TYR A 301 5.89 15.52 0.77
C TYR A 301 5.02 16.73 1.09
N TYR A 302 3.70 16.49 1.21
CA TYR A 302 2.74 17.53 1.52
C TYR A 302 1.93 17.22 2.79
N THR A 303 1.90 18.19 3.69
CA THR A 303 0.94 18.26 4.81
C THR A 303 -0.23 19.12 4.41
N ILE A 304 -1.43 18.57 4.50
CA ILE A 304 -2.69 19.17 4.07
C ILE A 304 -3.58 19.34 5.29
N LYS A 305 -4.30 20.46 5.39
CA LYS A 305 -5.19 20.70 6.50
C LYS A 305 -6.38 19.73 6.51
N GLY A 306 -6.50 18.92 7.58
CA GLY A 306 -7.59 17.96 7.78
C GLY A 306 -7.15 16.70 8.51
N GLY A 307 -8.07 15.73 8.64
CA GLY A 307 -7.84 14.45 9.27
C GLY A 307 -7.68 13.33 8.25
N HIS A 308 -8.07 12.10 8.67
CA HIS A 308 -8.07 10.90 7.81
C HIS A 308 -9.38 10.85 7.01
N ASP A 309 -9.56 11.77 6.08
CA ASP A 309 -10.83 11.96 5.38
C ASP A 309 -10.68 12.55 3.97
N TYR A 310 -11.80 12.66 3.26
CA TYR A 310 -11.86 13.21 1.91
C TYR A 310 -11.53 14.72 1.82
N THR A 311 -11.43 15.44 2.93
CA THR A 311 -10.91 16.82 2.92
C THR A 311 -9.45 16.83 2.51
N VAL A 312 -8.69 15.85 3.02
CA VAL A 312 -7.27 15.62 2.67
C VAL A 312 -7.16 14.90 1.34
N TRP A 313 -7.83 13.77 1.15
CA TRP A 313 -7.60 12.88 -0.01
C TRP A 313 -7.99 13.50 -1.35
N LYS A 314 -9.03 14.35 -1.42
CA LYS A 314 -9.36 15.11 -2.65
C LYS A 314 -8.22 16.05 -3.04
N ARG A 315 -7.62 16.73 -2.04
CA ARG A 315 -6.49 17.65 -2.25
C ARG A 315 -5.23 16.90 -2.62
N SER A 316 -5.02 15.73 -2.02
CA SER A 316 -3.92 14.83 -2.37
C SER A 316 -4.04 14.33 -3.81
N LEU A 317 -5.24 13.92 -4.23
CA LEU A 317 -5.50 13.52 -5.60
C LEU A 317 -5.23 14.69 -6.56
N TYR A 318 -5.74 15.89 -6.26
CA TYR A 318 -5.49 17.06 -7.09
C TYR A 318 -3.98 17.38 -7.16
N ALA A 319 -3.28 17.41 -6.03
CA ALA A 319 -1.84 17.66 -5.98
C ALA A 319 -1.08 16.65 -6.85
N PHE A 320 -1.50 15.39 -6.86
CA PHE A 320 -0.85 14.33 -7.60
C PHE A 320 -1.10 14.43 -9.11
N ILE A 321 -2.37 14.61 -9.54
CA ILE A 321 -2.71 14.62 -10.97
C ILE A 321 -2.17 15.82 -11.75
N ILE A 322 -1.81 16.91 -11.09
CA ILE A 322 -1.17 18.06 -11.74
C ILE A 322 0.35 17.87 -11.95
N GLU A 323 0.95 16.85 -11.34
CA GLU A 323 2.39 16.54 -11.43
C GLU A 323 2.70 15.35 -12.37
N ILE A 324 1.67 14.63 -12.82
CA ILE A 324 1.87 13.39 -13.61
C ILE A 324 1.56 13.59 -15.10
N PHE A 325 2.24 12.77 -15.95
CA PHE A 325 2.10 12.73 -17.41
C PHE A 325 2.59 14.04 -18.07
#